data_eb20c3548ac9d5326431f9b5675fe07b
#
_entry.id   eb20c3548ac9d5326431f9b5675fe07b
#
_cell.length_a   1.000
_cell.length_b   1.000
_cell.length_c   1.000
_cell.angle_alpha   90.00
_cell.angle_beta   90.00
_cell.angle_gamma   90.00
#
_symmetry.space_group_name_H-M   'P 1'
#
loop_
_entity.id
_entity.type
_entity.pdbx_description
1 polymer ?
#
loop_
_entity_poly.entity_id
_entity_poly.type
_entity_poly.pdbx_seq_one_letter_code
_entity_poly.pdbx_strand_id
1 'polypeptide(L)'
;MTKGQTSKMEARKKKGKAAAPAQRQQRPLPAGWIQGDFLPSTVTEGDLLQLVEHGMIVHKSWRLPAENEVEPAPREGERVLLLSHVYRGFSLPPHPFFKGIMNHFGAQLHHFPPNAIAHLSAFIVMCECFIGCPPHWGLFKHIFSARSQTIKRLS
;
A
#
# COMPACT_ATOMS: atom_id res chain seq x y z
N MET A 1 -25.15 -7.18 -70.39
CA MET A 1 -25.31 -5.82 -69.88
C MET A 1 -25.67 -5.94 -68.39
N THR A 2 -24.78 -5.64 -67.50
CA THR A 2 -25.05 -4.98 -66.22
C THR A 2 -23.75 -4.90 -65.39
N LYS A 3 -23.37 -3.71 -65.11
CA LYS A 3 -22.14 -3.34 -64.40
C LYS A 3 -22.26 -3.67 -62.91
N GLY A 4 -21.35 -4.46 -62.39
CA GLY A 4 -21.12 -4.64 -60.95
C GLY A 4 -20.20 -3.54 -60.39
N GLN A 5 -20.70 -2.74 -59.47
CA GLN A 5 -19.91 -1.77 -58.72
C GLN A 5 -19.25 -2.51 -57.54
N THR A 6 -17.92 -2.54 -57.53
CA THR A 6 -17.10 -2.95 -56.37
C THR A 6 -16.98 -1.78 -55.42
N SER A 7 -17.68 -1.89 -54.29
CA SER A 7 -17.53 -0.95 -53.16
C SER A 7 -16.28 -1.27 -52.35
N LYS A 8 -15.33 -0.38 -52.40
CA LYS A 8 -14.07 -0.42 -51.69
C LYS A 8 -14.32 0.04 -50.25
N MET A 9 -14.39 -0.89 -49.29
CA MET A 9 -14.46 -0.55 -47.89
C MET A 9 -13.07 -0.17 -47.39
N GLU A 10 -12.84 1.13 -47.23
CA GLU A 10 -11.68 1.68 -46.53
C GLU A 10 -11.84 1.46 -45.03
N ALA A 11 -11.03 0.53 -44.50
CA ALA A 11 -10.89 0.33 -43.06
C ALA A 11 -10.10 1.48 -42.41
N ARG A 12 -10.81 2.41 -41.84
CA ARG A 12 -10.28 3.56 -41.08
C ARG A 12 -9.68 3.04 -39.75
N LYS A 13 -8.37 2.76 -39.73
CA LYS A 13 -7.61 2.46 -38.52
C LYS A 13 -7.65 3.69 -37.57
N LYS A 14 -8.57 3.69 -36.60
CA LYS A 14 -8.50 4.57 -35.44
C LYS A 14 -7.31 4.13 -34.58
N LYS A 15 -6.19 4.83 -34.64
CA LYS A 15 -5.13 4.75 -33.63
C LYS A 15 -5.70 5.25 -32.33
N GLY A 16 -6.05 4.33 -31.43
CA GLY A 16 -6.35 4.65 -30.05
C GLY A 16 -5.10 5.22 -29.39
N LYS A 17 -5.14 6.51 -29.11
CA LYS A 17 -4.13 7.21 -28.27
C LYS A 17 -4.27 6.60 -26.88
N ALA A 18 -3.31 5.76 -26.48
CA ALA A 18 -3.24 5.26 -25.12
C ALA A 18 -3.16 6.48 -24.17
N ALA A 19 -4.21 6.68 -23.39
CA ALA A 19 -4.19 7.68 -22.34
C ALA A 19 -3.10 7.29 -21.34
N ALA A 20 -2.18 8.21 -21.06
CA ALA A 20 -1.20 8.07 -20.01
C ALA A 20 -1.95 7.74 -18.70
N PRO A 21 -1.43 6.82 -17.86
CA PRO A 21 -2.06 6.52 -16.58
C PRO A 21 -2.19 7.82 -15.81
N ALA A 22 -3.43 8.19 -15.49
CA ALA A 22 -3.72 9.35 -14.68
C ALA A 22 -2.91 9.22 -13.39
N GLN A 23 -1.97 10.13 -13.18
CA GLN A 23 -1.29 10.30 -11.90
C GLN A 23 -2.41 10.42 -10.87
N ARG A 24 -2.56 9.41 -10.01
CA ARG A 24 -3.45 9.47 -8.85
C ARG A 24 -2.99 10.68 -8.06
N GLN A 25 -3.69 11.79 -8.21
CA GLN A 25 -3.53 12.93 -7.32
C GLN A 25 -3.67 12.39 -5.90
N GLN A 26 -2.58 12.44 -5.16
CA GLN A 26 -2.57 12.09 -3.74
C GLN A 26 -3.63 12.99 -3.10
N ARG A 27 -4.72 12.39 -2.60
CA ARG A 27 -5.70 13.15 -1.85
C ARG A 27 -4.96 13.79 -0.69
N PRO A 28 -5.16 15.08 -0.42
CA PRO A 28 -4.58 15.70 0.75
C PRO A 28 -4.99 14.91 1.98
N LEU A 29 -4.05 14.70 2.88
CA LEU A 29 -4.31 14.01 4.14
C LEU A 29 -5.45 14.72 4.87
N PRO A 30 -6.33 13.99 5.58
CA PRO A 30 -7.36 14.59 6.41
C PRO A 30 -6.76 15.61 7.38
N ALA A 31 -7.50 16.69 7.67
CA ALA A 31 -7.05 17.71 8.60
C ALA A 31 -6.65 17.08 9.96
N GLY A 32 -5.46 17.37 10.44
CA GLY A 32 -4.90 16.80 11.66
C GLY A 32 -3.99 15.58 11.47
N TRP A 33 -3.81 15.08 10.26
CA TRP A 33 -2.81 14.08 9.94
C TRP A 33 -1.48 14.79 9.69
N ILE A 34 -0.49 14.52 10.52
CA ILE A 34 0.85 15.11 10.38
C ILE A 34 1.72 14.12 9.59
N GLN A 35 2.38 14.62 8.57
CA GLN A 35 3.49 13.93 7.95
C GLN A 35 4.58 13.81 9.01
N GLY A 36 4.90 12.59 9.43
CA GLY A 36 5.91 12.39 10.48
C GLY A 36 7.30 12.81 10.00
N ASP A 37 8.11 13.35 10.90
CA ASP A 37 9.53 13.54 10.64
C ASP A 37 10.19 12.16 10.60
N PHE A 38 10.73 11.78 9.46
CA PHE A 38 11.46 10.54 9.32
C PHE A 38 12.89 10.72 9.82
N LEU A 39 13.38 9.75 10.57
CA LEU A 39 14.80 9.63 10.88
C LEU A 39 15.50 8.87 9.77
N PRO A 40 16.82 9.05 9.57
CA PRO A 40 17.60 8.23 8.65
C PRO A 40 17.37 6.75 8.90
N SER A 41 17.26 5.97 7.83
CA SER A 41 17.04 4.53 7.95
C SER A 41 18.27 3.84 8.55
N THR A 42 18.04 2.99 9.55
CA THR A 42 19.07 2.13 10.14
C THR A 42 18.99 0.69 9.63
N VAL A 43 18.09 0.42 8.68
CA VAL A 43 17.87 -0.93 8.11
C VAL A 43 19.07 -1.33 7.27
N THR A 44 19.61 -2.52 7.55
CA THR A 44 20.72 -3.12 6.83
C THR A 44 20.26 -4.18 5.84
N GLU A 45 21.13 -4.57 4.92
CA GLU A 45 20.88 -5.71 4.03
C GLU A 45 20.65 -7.01 4.81
N GLY A 46 21.37 -7.19 5.93
CA GLY A 46 21.21 -8.35 6.81
C GLY A 46 19.80 -8.47 7.37
N ASP A 47 19.18 -7.36 7.77
CA ASP A 47 17.80 -7.36 8.27
C ASP A 47 16.82 -7.83 7.19
N LEU A 48 17.03 -7.41 5.93
CA LEU A 48 16.17 -7.81 4.82
C LEU A 48 16.38 -9.27 4.43
N LEU A 49 17.61 -9.78 4.49
CA LEU A 49 17.89 -11.19 4.25
C LEU A 49 17.22 -12.08 5.30
N GLN A 50 17.17 -11.67 6.56
CA GLN A 50 16.40 -12.39 7.59
C GLN A 50 14.91 -12.45 7.25
N LEU A 51 14.32 -11.35 6.74
CA LEU A 51 12.92 -11.37 6.31
C LEU A 51 12.68 -12.31 5.12
N VAL A 52 13.65 -12.43 4.21
CA VAL A 52 13.60 -13.40 3.11
C VAL A 52 13.66 -14.82 3.65
N GLU A 53 14.55 -15.11 4.58
CA GLU A 53 14.69 -16.42 5.23
C GLU A 53 13.40 -16.86 5.93
N HIS A 54 12.71 -15.92 6.57
CA HIS A 54 11.41 -16.16 7.20
C HIS A 54 10.22 -16.12 6.21
N GLY A 55 10.47 -15.98 4.90
CA GLY A 55 9.43 -15.95 3.88
C GLY A 55 8.51 -14.72 3.90
N MET A 56 8.91 -13.66 4.59
CA MET A 56 8.11 -12.45 4.75
C MET A 56 8.20 -11.52 3.54
N ILE A 57 9.31 -11.53 2.82
CA ILE A 57 9.52 -10.78 1.58
C ILE A 57 10.22 -11.65 0.53
N VAL A 58 10.06 -11.30 -0.74
CA VAL A 58 10.70 -12.02 -1.85
C VAL A 58 12.13 -11.51 -2.03
N HIS A 59 13.08 -12.43 -2.25
CA HIS A 59 14.48 -12.09 -2.50
C HIS A 59 14.61 -11.13 -3.71
N LYS A 60 15.45 -10.10 -3.57
CA LYS A 60 15.70 -9.07 -4.59
C LYS A 60 14.50 -8.23 -5.05
N SER A 61 13.39 -8.26 -4.32
CA SER A 61 12.24 -7.40 -4.59
C SER A 61 12.29 -6.05 -3.85
N TRP A 62 13.43 -5.70 -3.30
CA TRP A 62 13.62 -4.54 -2.43
C TRP A 62 14.92 -3.80 -2.76
N ARG A 63 14.98 -2.56 -2.35
CA ARG A 63 16.19 -1.77 -2.23
C ARG A 63 16.24 -1.05 -0.88
N LEU A 64 17.42 -0.80 -0.41
CA LEU A 64 17.63 0.09 0.73
C LEU A 64 17.51 1.55 0.29
N PRO A 65 17.07 2.45 1.19
CA PRO A 65 17.18 3.87 0.94
C PRO A 65 18.65 4.28 0.75
N ALA A 66 18.88 5.35 -0.01
CA ALA A 66 20.22 5.91 -0.15
C ALA A 66 20.70 6.52 1.17
N GLU A 67 22.00 6.63 1.37
CA GLU A 67 22.63 7.14 2.61
C GLU A 67 22.09 8.50 3.08
N ASN A 68 21.64 9.33 2.13
CA ASN A 68 21.11 10.67 2.39
C ASN A 68 19.58 10.74 2.23
N GLU A 69 18.90 9.61 2.04
CA GLU A 69 17.45 9.54 1.88
C GLU A 69 16.78 9.48 3.25
N VAL A 70 16.45 10.65 3.79
CA VAL A 70 15.73 10.77 5.07
C VAL A 70 14.23 10.58 4.85
N GLU A 71 13.68 11.21 3.81
CA GLU A 71 12.28 11.04 3.41
C GLU A 71 12.20 9.96 2.32
N PRO A 72 11.37 8.92 2.53
CA PRO A 72 11.26 7.85 1.54
C PRO A 72 10.77 8.35 0.19
N ALA A 73 11.57 8.19 -0.85
CA ALA A 73 11.26 8.57 -2.23
C ALA A 73 11.12 7.32 -3.13
N PRO A 74 9.96 6.62 -3.10
CA PRO A 74 9.75 5.43 -3.88
C PRO A 74 9.68 5.77 -5.37
N ARG A 75 10.35 4.96 -6.21
CA ARG A 75 10.29 5.04 -7.67
C ARG A 75 8.95 4.51 -8.19
N GLU A 76 8.71 4.67 -9.49
CA GLU A 76 7.53 4.08 -10.11
C GLU A 76 7.49 2.56 -9.89
N GLY A 77 6.36 2.06 -9.39
CA GLY A 77 6.21 0.65 -9.04
C GLY A 77 6.69 0.26 -7.64
N GLU A 78 7.49 1.07 -6.98
CA GLU A 78 7.94 0.82 -5.61
C GLU A 78 6.90 1.27 -4.57
N ARG A 79 7.03 0.73 -3.37
CA ARG A 79 6.26 1.13 -2.19
C ARG A 79 7.17 1.18 -0.98
N VAL A 80 6.93 2.14 -0.12
CA VAL A 80 7.64 2.24 1.15
C VAL A 80 7.15 1.14 2.09
N LEU A 81 8.08 0.35 2.60
CA LEU A 81 7.83 -0.67 3.60
C LEU A 81 8.68 -0.35 4.84
N LEU A 82 8.03 -0.14 5.95
CA LEU A 82 8.72 0.04 7.22
C LEU A 82 8.94 -1.33 7.88
N LEU A 83 10.18 -1.60 8.29
CA LEU A 83 10.54 -2.86 8.93
C LEU A 83 9.70 -3.13 10.19
N SER A 84 9.40 -2.08 10.95
CA SER A 84 8.51 -2.15 12.11
C SER A 84 7.10 -2.66 11.78
N HIS A 85 6.61 -2.44 10.56
CA HIS A 85 5.31 -2.96 10.13
C HIS A 85 5.37 -4.47 9.87
N VAL A 86 6.46 -4.95 9.27
CA VAL A 86 6.66 -6.38 9.03
C VAL A 86 6.71 -7.13 10.36
N TYR A 87 7.47 -6.63 11.32
CA TYR A 87 7.52 -7.22 12.68
C TYR A 87 6.19 -7.16 13.45
N ARG A 88 5.24 -6.35 12.99
CA ARG A 88 3.88 -6.28 13.55
C ARG A 88 2.85 -7.06 12.74
N GLY A 89 3.31 -7.95 11.85
CA GLY A 89 2.48 -8.89 11.11
C GLY A 89 2.00 -8.40 9.75
N PHE A 90 2.57 -7.29 9.22
CA PHE A 90 2.32 -6.93 7.83
C PHE A 90 3.10 -7.87 6.91
N SER A 91 2.42 -8.46 5.93
CA SER A 91 3.01 -9.35 4.92
C SER A 91 2.80 -8.84 3.51
N LEU A 92 3.62 -9.30 2.58
CA LEU A 92 3.47 -9.08 1.15
C LEU A 92 3.14 -10.40 0.44
N PRO A 93 2.10 -10.44 -0.41
CA PRO A 93 1.15 -9.37 -0.73
C PRO A 93 0.25 -9.03 0.47
N PRO A 94 -0.16 -7.75 0.63
CA PRO A 94 -1.02 -7.37 1.74
C PRO A 94 -2.40 -8.02 1.63
N HIS A 95 -2.91 -8.44 2.78
CA HIS A 95 -4.23 -9.04 2.92
C HIS A 95 -5.33 -8.15 2.30
N PRO A 96 -6.37 -8.71 1.62
CA PRO A 96 -7.43 -7.91 1.00
C PRO A 96 -8.14 -6.96 1.97
N PHE A 97 -8.39 -7.38 3.20
CA PHE A 97 -8.97 -6.54 4.24
C PHE A 97 -8.07 -5.32 4.55
N PHE A 98 -6.75 -5.54 4.64
CA PHE A 98 -5.79 -4.47 4.86
C PHE A 98 -5.82 -3.43 3.73
N LYS A 99 -5.85 -3.89 2.47
CA LYS A 99 -6.04 -3.01 1.30
C LYS A 99 -7.33 -2.22 1.37
N GLY A 100 -8.42 -2.87 1.83
CA GLY A 100 -9.72 -2.23 2.04
C GLY A 100 -9.65 -1.09 3.06
N ILE A 101 -8.96 -1.29 4.18
CA ILE A 101 -8.74 -0.26 5.21
C ILE A 101 -7.96 0.93 4.64
N MET A 102 -6.83 0.68 3.97
CA MET A 102 -6.04 1.75 3.35
C MET A 102 -6.85 2.56 2.34
N ASN A 103 -7.63 1.88 1.50
CA ASN A 103 -8.49 2.54 0.52
C ASN A 103 -9.61 3.35 1.17
N HIS A 104 -10.21 2.84 2.25
CA HIS A 104 -11.30 3.52 2.97
C HIS A 104 -10.84 4.84 3.57
N PHE A 105 -9.67 4.85 4.19
CA PHE A 105 -9.09 6.07 4.77
C PHE A 105 -8.32 6.93 3.76
N GLY A 106 -8.10 6.47 2.52
CA GLY A 106 -7.24 7.13 1.54
C GLY A 106 -5.79 7.22 2.01
N ALA A 107 -5.38 6.33 2.90
CA ALA A 107 -4.08 6.34 3.54
C ALA A 107 -3.10 5.39 2.85
N GLN A 108 -1.82 5.69 2.96
CA GLN A 108 -0.73 4.80 2.57
C GLN A 108 -0.22 4.03 3.80
N LEU A 109 0.52 2.95 3.58
CA LEU A 109 1.00 2.08 4.65
C LEU A 109 1.77 2.84 5.74
N HIS A 110 2.66 3.75 5.36
CA HIS A 110 3.49 4.53 6.28
C HIS A 110 2.70 5.55 7.13
N HIS A 111 1.44 5.82 6.81
CA HIS A 111 0.57 6.65 7.65
C HIS A 111 0.03 5.91 8.87
N PHE A 112 0.16 4.58 8.91
CA PHE A 112 -0.27 3.78 10.06
C PHE A 112 0.89 3.60 11.04
N PRO A 113 0.68 3.88 12.33
CA PRO A 113 1.68 3.55 13.34
C PRO A 113 1.82 2.02 13.46
N PRO A 114 2.99 1.50 13.86
CA PRO A 114 3.23 0.06 13.97
C PRO A 114 2.19 -0.67 14.84
N ASN A 115 1.68 -0.03 15.89
CA ASN A 115 0.63 -0.63 16.73
C ASN A 115 -0.70 -0.78 16.00
N ALA A 116 -1.06 0.14 15.10
CA ALA A 116 -2.26 -0.03 14.28
C ALA A 116 -2.13 -1.23 13.34
N ILE A 117 -0.93 -1.45 12.79
CA ILE A 117 -0.62 -2.64 11.99
C ILE A 117 -0.79 -3.91 12.81
N ALA A 118 -0.27 -3.94 14.05
CA ALA A 118 -0.42 -5.09 14.94
C ALA A 118 -1.90 -5.40 15.23
N HIS A 119 -2.72 -4.39 15.50
CA HIS A 119 -4.16 -4.58 15.74
C HIS A 119 -4.89 -5.11 14.50
N LEU A 120 -4.56 -4.59 13.31
CA LEU A 120 -5.14 -5.08 12.05
C LEU A 120 -4.75 -6.53 11.77
N SER A 121 -3.47 -6.87 11.95
CA SER A 121 -2.99 -8.23 11.76
C SER A 121 -3.61 -9.20 12.76
N ALA A 122 -3.68 -8.83 14.03
CA ALA A 122 -4.34 -9.63 15.07
C ALA A 122 -5.83 -9.83 14.79
N PHE A 123 -6.52 -8.79 14.30
CA PHE A 123 -7.93 -8.89 13.92
C PHE A 123 -8.14 -9.86 12.76
N ILE A 124 -7.30 -9.82 11.73
CA ILE A 124 -7.36 -10.75 10.59
C ILE A 124 -7.19 -12.19 11.09
N VAL A 125 -6.13 -12.45 11.87
CA VAL A 125 -5.85 -13.77 12.44
C VAL A 125 -6.99 -14.25 13.34
N MET A 126 -7.53 -13.37 14.18
CA MET A 126 -8.68 -13.69 15.02
C MET A 126 -9.88 -14.14 14.18
N CYS A 127 -10.21 -13.40 13.13
CA CYS A 127 -11.34 -13.74 12.28
C CYS A 127 -11.14 -15.07 11.56
N GLU A 128 -10.00 -15.24 10.89
CA GLU A 128 -9.77 -16.39 10.00
C GLU A 128 -9.39 -17.66 10.74
N CYS A 129 -8.52 -17.56 11.77
CA CYS A 129 -7.99 -18.73 12.45
C CYS A 129 -8.84 -19.17 13.66
N PHE A 130 -9.51 -18.23 14.34
CA PHE A 130 -10.25 -18.56 15.58
C PHE A 130 -11.75 -18.52 15.41
N ILE A 131 -12.30 -17.56 14.67
CA ILE A 131 -13.74 -17.44 14.46
C ILE A 131 -14.19 -18.21 13.20
N GLY A 132 -13.28 -18.41 12.23
CA GLY A 132 -13.58 -19.10 10.97
C GLY A 132 -14.40 -18.26 9.99
N CYS A 133 -14.34 -16.92 10.08
CA CYS A 133 -15.03 -16.02 9.18
C CYS A 133 -14.06 -15.02 8.54
N PRO A 134 -14.34 -14.54 7.32
CA PRO A 134 -13.52 -13.51 6.72
C PRO A 134 -13.63 -12.19 7.51
N PRO A 135 -12.53 -11.45 7.68
CA PRO A 135 -12.56 -10.15 8.33
C PRO A 135 -13.39 -9.17 7.52
N HIS A 136 -14.32 -8.47 8.17
CA HIS A 136 -15.17 -7.49 7.51
C HIS A 136 -15.26 -6.17 8.28
N TRP A 137 -15.57 -5.11 7.55
CA TRP A 137 -15.55 -3.74 8.05
C TRP A 137 -16.51 -3.47 9.21
N GLY A 138 -17.70 -4.08 9.20
CA GLY A 138 -18.68 -3.91 10.26
C GLY A 138 -18.17 -4.41 11.61
N LEU A 139 -17.60 -5.61 11.65
CA LEU A 139 -17.02 -6.19 12.87
C LEU A 139 -15.81 -5.38 13.33
N PHE A 140 -14.94 -4.96 12.40
CA PHE A 140 -13.78 -4.14 12.72
C PHE A 140 -14.18 -2.83 13.42
N LYS A 141 -15.14 -2.10 12.88
CA LYS A 141 -15.62 -0.84 13.47
C LYS A 141 -16.29 -1.01 14.82
N HIS A 142 -16.84 -2.18 15.09
CA HIS A 142 -17.46 -2.46 16.40
C HIS A 142 -16.39 -2.65 17.48
N ILE A 143 -15.25 -3.22 17.13
CA ILE A 143 -14.15 -3.50 18.07
C ILE A 143 -13.17 -2.33 18.17
N PHE A 144 -12.86 -1.69 17.04
CA PHE A 144 -11.83 -0.65 16.95
C PHE A 144 -12.44 0.69 16.51
N SER A 145 -11.97 1.75 17.15
CA SER A 145 -12.21 3.12 16.69
C SER A 145 -10.90 3.76 16.22
N ALA A 146 -10.89 4.23 14.98
CA ALA A 146 -9.75 5.01 14.49
C ALA A 146 -9.77 6.41 15.10
N ARG A 147 -8.67 6.81 15.74
CA ARG A 147 -8.48 8.16 16.27
C ARG A 147 -7.22 8.76 15.66
N SER A 148 -7.29 10.01 15.24
CA SER A 148 -6.10 10.77 14.88
C SER A 148 -5.29 11.05 16.16
N GLN A 149 -3.99 10.75 16.13
CA GLN A 149 -3.09 11.10 17.23
C GLN A 149 -2.53 12.50 16.95
N THR A 150 -2.80 13.43 17.86
CA THR A 150 -2.11 14.71 17.87
C THR A 150 -0.80 14.52 18.63
N ILE A 151 0.32 14.55 17.92
CA ILE A 151 1.64 14.55 18.56
C ILE A 151 1.81 15.92 19.23
N LYS A 152 1.66 15.97 20.57
CA LYS A 152 2.11 17.14 21.33
C LYS A 152 3.63 17.15 21.27
N ARG A 153 4.22 18.10 20.54
CA ARG A 153 5.65 18.39 20.68
C ARG A 153 5.86 18.84 22.12
N LEU A 154 6.67 18.09 22.84
CA LEU A 154 7.23 18.55 24.11
C LEU A 154 8.21 19.66 23.74
N SER A 155 7.82 20.90 24.01
CA SER A 155 8.67 22.10 23.96
C SER A 155 9.63 22.12 25.11
#